data_0efa3f6d529b1144553a8f0b8b337021
#
_entry.id   0efa3f6d529b1144553a8f0b8b337021
#
_cell.length_a   1.000
_cell.length_b   1.000
_cell.length_c   1.000
_cell.angle_alpha   90.00
_cell.angle_beta   90.00
_cell.angle_gamma   90.00
#
_symmetry.space_group_name_H-M   'P 1'
#
loop_
_entity.id
_entity.type
_entity.pdbx_description
1 polymer ?
#
loop_
_entity_poly.entity_id
_entity_poly.type
_entity_poly.pdbx_seq_one_letter_code
_entity_poly.pdbx_strand_id
1 'polypeptide(L)' 'MLKEEKLAIMQEYATHEGDTGSPEVQIALLSKRIKDLTAHLQQHPKDHHSRRGLYKMIGQRKSLLKYLT' A
#
# COMPACT_ATOMS: atom_id res chain seq x y z
N MET A 1 5.14 -6.11 5.28
CA MET A 1 3.77 -6.23 5.83
C MET A 1 3.50 -7.69 6.15
N LEU A 2 2.96 -7.98 7.31
CA LEU A 2 2.59 -9.33 7.67
C LEU A 2 1.35 -9.79 6.91
N LYS A 3 1.26 -11.09 6.65
CA LYS A 3 0.13 -11.66 5.91
C LYS A 3 -1.21 -11.37 6.60
N GLU A 4 -1.24 -11.43 7.92
CA GLU A 4 -2.43 -11.18 8.72
C GLU A 4 -2.90 -9.73 8.57
N GLU A 5 -1.97 -8.77 8.57
CA GLU A 5 -2.29 -7.36 8.35
C GLU A 5 -2.89 -7.15 6.95
N LYS A 6 -2.32 -7.80 5.95
CA LYS A 6 -2.81 -7.72 4.58
C LYS A 6 -4.24 -8.24 4.48
N LEU A 7 -4.52 -9.38 5.09
CA LEU A 7 -5.87 -9.96 5.08
C LEU A 7 -6.88 -9.08 5.81
N ALA A 8 -6.49 -8.51 6.95
CA ALA A 8 -7.35 -7.62 7.70
C ALA A 8 -7.71 -6.37 6.88
N ILE A 9 -6.76 -5.78 6.19
CA ILE A 9 -7.02 -4.63 5.33
C ILE A 9 -7.93 -5.00 4.18
N MET A 10 -7.72 -6.15 3.55
CA MET A 10 -8.57 -6.63 2.46
C MET A 10 -10.02 -6.80 2.92
N GLN A 11 -10.25 -7.39 4.10
CA GLN A 11 -11.58 -7.58 4.65
C GLN A 11 -12.25 -6.26 4.99
N GLU A 12 -11.49 -5.31 5.52
CA GLU A 12 -12.02 -4.00 5.90
C GLU A 12 -12.48 -3.19 4.69
N TYR A 13 -11.73 -3.23 3.58
CA TYR A 13 -11.97 -2.39 2.42
C TYR A 13 -12.65 -3.12 1.25
N ALA A 14 -12.90 -4.41 1.37
CA ALA A 14 -13.59 -5.14 0.32
C ALA A 14 -15.03 -4.64 0.16
N THR A 15 -15.45 -4.43 -1.08
CA THR A 15 -16.80 -3.93 -1.38
C THR A 15 -17.82 -5.05 -1.38
N HIS A 16 -17.35 -6.29 -1.49
CA HIS A 16 -18.19 -7.48 -1.41
C HIS A 16 -17.32 -8.68 -1.07
N GLU A 17 -17.95 -9.77 -0.67
CA GLU A 17 -17.24 -11.00 -0.29
C GLU A 17 -16.37 -11.49 -1.45
N GLY A 18 -15.12 -11.80 -1.15
CA GLY A 18 -14.14 -12.26 -2.13
C GLY A 18 -13.48 -11.17 -2.93
N ASP A 19 -13.81 -9.90 -2.69
CA ASP A 19 -13.20 -8.77 -3.39
C ASP A 19 -11.83 -8.46 -2.81
N THR A 20 -10.79 -9.01 -3.45
CA THR A 20 -9.40 -8.76 -3.04
C THR A 20 -8.63 -7.92 -4.04
N GLY A 21 -9.24 -7.58 -5.18
CA GLY A 21 -8.57 -6.87 -6.26
C GLY A 21 -9.18 -5.52 -6.60
N SER A 22 -10.16 -5.01 -5.81
CA SER A 22 -10.75 -3.71 -6.11
C SER A 22 -9.73 -2.58 -5.94
N PRO A 23 -9.88 -1.45 -6.66
CA PRO A 23 -9.00 -0.30 -6.49
C PRO A 23 -8.94 0.19 -5.05
N GLU A 24 -10.06 0.17 -4.32
CA GLU A 24 -10.11 0.59 -2.92
C GLU A 24 -9.21 -0.29 -2.05
N VAL A 25 -9.28 -1.60 -2.23
CA VAL A 25 -8.43 -2.54 -1.49
C VAL A 25 -6.96 -2.32 -1.82
N GLN A 26 -6.65 -2.15 -3.11
CA GLN A 26 -5.27 -1.92 -3.55
C GLN A 26 -4.70 -0.62 -2.96
N ILE A 27 -5.49 0.45 -2.93
CA ILE A 27 -5.09 1.73 -2.34
C ILE A 27 -4.81 1.56 -0.84
N ALA A 28 -5.68 0.84 -0.13
CA ALA A 28 -5.50 0.59 1.29
C ALA A 28 -4.20 -0.18 1.58
N LEU A 29 -3.92 -1.22 0.80
CA LEU A 29 -2.69 -2.00 0.93
C LEU A 29 -1.45 -1.16 0.64
N LEU A 30 -1.49 -0.37 -0.43
CA LEU A 30 -0.38 0.52 -0.78
C LEU A 30 -0.16 1.59 0.28
N SER A 31 -1.23 2.16 0.83
CA SER A 31 -1.15 3.16 1.88
C SER A 31 -0.46 2.59 3.12
N LYS A 32 -0.79 1.37 3.51
CA LYS A 32 -0.15 0.70 4.64
C LYS A 32 1.33 0.45 4.38
N ARG A 33 1.68 -0.05 3.19
CA ARG A 33 3.07 -0.30 2.81
C ARG A 33 3.88 1.00 2.76
N ILE A 34 3.30 2.07 2.23
CA ILE A 34 3.95 3.38 2.17
C ILE A 34 4.25 3.87 3.58
N LYS A 35 3.29 3.76 4.49
CA LYS A 35 3.46 4.16 5.89
C LYS A 35 4.58 3.37 6.57
N ASP A 36 4.57 2.04 6.41
CA ASP A 36 5.57 1.16 7.01
C ASP A 36 6.96 1.48 6.47
N LEU A 37 7.06 1.66 5.16
CA LEU A 37 8.35 1.92 4.50
C LEU A 37 8.88 3.32 4.83
N THR A 38 7.99 4.29 4.99
CA THR A 38 8.37 5.65 5.43
C THR A 38 9.00 5.59 6.82
N ALA A 39 8.39 4.84 7.74
CA ALA A 39 8.94 4.65 9.09
C ALA A 39 10.30 3.94 9.03
N HIS A 40 10.43 2.93 8.17
CA HIS A 40 11.69 2.24 7.97
C HIS A 40 12.80 3.19 7.50
N LEU A 41 12.49 4.06 6.54
CA LEU A 41 13.46 5.00 5.99
C LEU A 41 13.87 6.10 6.97
N GLN A 42 13.03 6.42 7.95
CA GLN A 42 13.39 7.36 9.02
C GLN A 42 14.51 6.79 9.88
N GLN A 43 14.56 5.47 10.07
CA GLN A 43 15.60 4.79 10.82
C GLN A 43 16.79 4.39 9.94
N HIS A 44 16.55 4.20 8.65
CA HIS A 44 17.58 3.77 7.70
C HIS A 44 17.58 4.68 6.47
N PRO A 45 18.00 5.96 6.62
CA PRO A 45 17.91 6.94 5.52
C PRO A 45 18.80 6.64 4.32
N LYS A 46 19.78 5.75 4.47
CA LYS A 46 20.69 5.37 3.38
C LYS A 46 20.22 4.12 2.62
N ASP A 47 19.06 3.58 2.97
CA ASP A 47 18.50 2.42 2.28
C ASP A 47 17.84 2.87 0.97
N HIS A 48 18.65 2.92 -0.09
CA HIS A 48 18.20 3.41 -1.39
C HIS A 48 17.24 2.46 -2.08
N HIS A 49 17.34 1.16 -1.81
CA HIS A 49 16.40 0.17 -2.37
C HIS A 49 14.98 0.41 -1.84
N SER A 50 14.85 0.61 -0.54
CA SER A 50 13.56 0.88 0.09
C SER A 50 13.00 2.22 -0.38
N ARG A 51 13.85 3.23 -0.54
CA ARG A 51 13.42 4.54 -1.04
C ARG A 51 12.87 4.45 -2.45
N ARG A 52 13.53 3.69 -3.33
CA ARG A 52 13.05 3.46 -4.70
C ARG A 52 11.71 2.74 -4.68
N GLY A 53 11.58 1.71 -3.83
CA GLY A 53 10.32 0.99 -3.67
C GLY A 53 9.19 1.88 -3.16
N LEU A 54 9.50 2.77 -2.22
CA LEU A 54 8.54 3.74 -1.70
C LEU A 54 7.99 4.65 -2.82
N TYR A 55 8.86 5.24 -3.62
CA TYR A 55 8.44 6.11 -4.72
C TYR A 55 7.60 5.37 -5.75
N LYS A 56 7.96 4.12 -6.03
CA LYS A 56 7.19 3.28 -6.96
C LYS A 56 5.77 3.04 -6.42
N MET A 57 5.64 2.75 -5.14
CA MET A 57 4.32 2.54 -4.51
C MET A 57 3.50 3.82 -4.47
N ILE A 58 4.12 4.95 -4.21
CA ILE A 58 3.45 6.25 -4.24
C ILE A 58 2.87 6.52 -5.64
N GLY A 59 3.65 6.24 -6.69
CA GLY A 59 3.19 6.37 -8.06
C GLY A 59 2.02 5.45 -8.39
N GLN A 60 2.08 4.21 -7.95
CA GLN A 60 1.00 3.24 -8.13
C GLN A 60 -0.27 3.69 -7.42
N ARG A 61 -0.16 4.16 -6.18
CA ARG A 61 -1.29 4.67 -5.42
C ARG A 61 -1.95 5.86 -6.11
N LYS A 62 -1.14 6.78 -6.61
CA LYS A 62 -1.63 7.95 -7.34
C LYS A 62 -2.40 7.54 -8.59
N SER A 63 -1.90 6.56 -9.33
CA SER A 63 -2.58 6.04 -10.51
C SER A 63 -3.92 5.40 -10.18
N LEU A 64 -3.99 4.64 -9.09
CA LEU A 64 -5.24 4.03 -8.63
C LEU A 64 -6.27 5.07 -8.19
N LEU A 65 -5.83 6.12 -7.48
CA LEU A 65 -6.71 7.22 -7.08
C LEU A 65 -7.28 7.94 -8.30
N LYS A 66 -6.46 8.16 -9.32
CA LYS A 66 -6.90 8.78 -10.57
C LYS A 66 -7.95 7.91 -11.26
N TYR A 67 -7.80 6.61 -11.19
CA TYR A 67 -8.75 5.67 -11.78
C TYR A 67 -10.13 5.74 -11.10
N LEU A 68 -10.16 5.99 -9.79
CA LEU A 68 -11.41 6.07 -9.03
C LEU A 68 -12.13 7.41 -9.21
N THR A 69 -11.43 8.45 -9.61
CA THR A 69 -12.04 9.75 -9.87
C THR A 69 -12.36 9.92 -11.35
#